data_b79a63417d56e9bef9856cac8ad65159
#
_entry.id   b79a63417d56e9bef9856cac8ad65159
#
_cell.length_a   1.000
_cell.length_b   1.000
_cell.length_c   1.000
_cell.angle_alpha   90.00
_cell.angle_beta   90.00
_cell.angle_gamma   90.00
#
_symmetry.space_group_name_H-M   'P 1'
#
loop_
_entity.id
_entity.type
_entity.pdbx_description
1 polymer ?
#
loop_
_entity_poly.entity_id
_entity_poly.type
_entity_poly.pdbx_seq_one_letter_code
_entity_poly.pdbx_strand_id
1 'polypeptide(L)'
;MKFTAQQIADILEGEVVGNPDEEVSKLSKIEEGEKGSITFLSNPKYSPFLYKTNASIAIVGKSFQPEKEIYITLIKVEDPYQSFSKLLEFYNQVKNNKIGREAPHFIADSAKIGTNEYVGAFSYIGENVIIGDNVKIYPNSYIGDNTVIGDNCFIYSGVKIYSETQIGNHCKIHSGCIIGSDGFGFAPNEKGEYIAIPQIGKVIIEDYVDIGSGSTIDRATLGSTIIRKGVKLDNQIQIAHNVEIGENTVIAAQTGVAGSTKIGKNCMIGGQVGIAGHLKIGDNVKILAQAGVSKNIIDNAIINGTPAFKVQDFNRSYAHFKNLPNIISKFNQLEKRVEDSK
;
A
#
# COMPACT_ATOMS: atom_id res chain seq x y z
N MET A 1 19.93 -13.14 -15.11
CA MET A 1 21.12 -12.73 -14.39
C MET A 1 21.50 -13.86 -13.44
N LYS A 2 22.78 -14.14 -13.26
CA LYS A 2 23.26 -15.19 -12.37
C LYS A 2 24.04 -14.55 -11.24
N PHE A 3 23.93 -15.08 -10.04
CA PHE A 3 24.68 -14.68 -8.85
C PHE A 3 25.28 -15.92 -8.21
N THR A 4 26.49 -15.81 -7.69
CA THR A 4 27.11 -16.87 -6.89
C THR A 4 26.62 -16.83 -5.45
N ALA A 5 26.77 -17.94 -4.73
CA ALA A 5 26.45 -18.04 -3.31
C ALA A 5 27.22 -16.97 -2.50
N GLN A 6 28.49 -16.72 -2.82
CA GLN A 6 29.29 -15.70 -2.16
C GLN A 6 28.74 -14.29 -2.40
N GLN A 7 28.40 -13.93 -3.63
CA GLN A 7 27.81 -12.61 -3.94
C GLN A 7 26.50 -12.37 -3.17
N ILE A 8 25.67 -13.41 -3.06
CA ILE A 8 24.42 -13.31 -2.31
C ILE A 8 24.70 -13.20 -0.81
N ALA A 9 25.64 -13.96 -0.28
CA ALA A 9 26.04 -13.88 1.12
C ALA A 9 26.58 -12.49 1.47
N ASP A 10 27.39 -11.88 0.62
CA ASP A 10 27.90 -10.52 0.80
C ASP A 10 26.76 -9.48 0.86
N ILE A 11 25.74 -9.60 0.01
CA ILE A 11 24.54 -8.73 0.02
C ILE A 11 23.74 -8.89 1.32
N LEU A 12 23.66 -10.12 1.83
CA LEU A 12 22.84 -10.48 2.98
C LEU A 12 23.61 -10.44 4.31
N GLU A 13 24.91 -10.10 4.30
CA GLU A 13 25.79 -10.13 5.46
C GLU A 13 25.81 -11.54 6.11
N GLY A 14 25.80 -12.57 5.26
CA GLY A 14 25.73 -13.97 5.65
C GLY A 14 27.02 -14.72 5.45
N GLU A 15 27.06 -15.97 5.91
CA GLU A 15 28.19 -16.91 5.79
C GLU A 15 27.79 -18.07 4.85
N VAL A 16 28.67 -18.39 3.90
CA VAL A 16 28.48 -19.54 2.99
C VAL A 16 28.99 -20.82 3.63
N VAL A 17 28.16 -21.85 3.64
CA VAL A 17 28.49 -23.22 4.02
C VAL A 17 28.23 -24.14 2.82
N GLY A 18 29.26 -24.59 2.17
CA GLY A 18 29.22 -25.37 0.93
C GLY A 18 30.03 -24.74 -0.19
N ASN A 19 29.54 -24.75 -1.41
CA ASN A 19 30.24 -24.22 -2.58
C ASN A 19 29.97 -22.68 -2.75
N PRO A 20 30.97 -21.79 -2.53
CA PRO A 20 30.79 -20.35 -2.69
C PRO A 20 30.53 -19.92 -4.15
N ASP A 21 30.96 -20.74 -5.13
CA ASP A 21 30.81 -20.47 -6.54
C ASP A 21 29.51 -21.07 -7.13
N GLU A 22 28.63 -21.66 -6.30
CA GLU A 22 27.35 -22.18 -6.77
C GLU A 22 26.50 -21.05 -7.35
N GLU A 23 26.10 -21.19 -8.61
CA GLU A 23 25.35 -20.16 -9.33
C GLU A 23 23.84 -20.39 -9.28
N VAL A 24 23.09 -19.32 -9.02
CA VAL A 24 21.63 -19.30 -9.12
C VAL A 24 21.13 -18.13 -9.96
N SER A 25 19.99 -18.34 -10.61
CA SER A 25 19.32 -17.31 -11.44
C SER A 25 17.83 -17.18 -11.16
N LYS A 26 17.31 -18.00 -10.25
CA LYS A 26 15.88 -18.10 -9.94
C LYS A 26 15.67 -18.14 -8.42
N LEU A 27 14.52 -17.60 -8.01
CA LEU A 27 13.99 -17.73 -6.65
C LEU A 27 12.88 -18.78 -6.68
N SER A 28 12.81 -19.67 -5.69
CA SER A 28 11.80 -20.73 -5.62
C SER A 28 11.28 -20.92 -4.19
N LYS A 29 10.08 -21.46 -4.07
CA LYS A 29 9.61 -22.01 -2.79
C LYS A 29 10.45 -23.24 -2.45
N ILE A 30 10.58 -23.54 -1.16
CA ILE A 30 11.41 -24.65 -0.69
C ILE A 30 10.92 -26.00 -1.22
N GLU A 31 9.61 -26.16 -1.41
CA GLU A 31 8.96 -27.37 -1.95
C GLU A 31 9.16 -27.53 -3.47
N GLU A 32 9.38 -26.41 -4.17
CA GLU A 32 9.45 -26.34 -5.64
C GLU A 32 10.88 -26.05 -6.12
N GLY A 33 11.89 -26.21 -5.23
CA GLY A 33 13.29 -25.95 -5.55
C GLY A 33 13.79 -26.79 -6.71
N GLU A 34 14.48 -26.15 -7.65
CA GLU A 34 15.14 -26.79 -8.81
C GLU A 34 16.59 -26.33 -8.91
N LYS A 35 17.41 -27.09 -9.67
CA LYS A 35 18.82 -26.73 -9.89
C LYS A 35 18.94 -25.31 -10.48
N GLY A 36 19.82 -24.49 -9.90
CA GLY A 36 19.99 -23.09 -10.26
C GLY A 36 18.99 -22.15 -9.58
N SER A 37 18.24 -22.64 -8.59
CA SER A 37 17.37 -21.80 -7.78
C SER A 37 17.90 -21.62 -6.34
N ILE A 38 17.50 -20.50 -5.71
CA ILE A 38 17.70 -20.23 -4.28
C ILE A 38 16.36 -20.21 -3.57
N THR A 39 16.34 -20.80 -2.39
CA THR A 39 15.20 -20.84 -1.48
C THR A 39 15.56 -20.35 -0.09
N PHE A 40 14.63 -20.37 0.87
CA PHE A 40 14.90 -20.01 2.26
C PHE A 40 14.10 -20.89 3.24
N LEU A 41 14.60 -21.01 4.46
CA LEU A 41 13.96 -21.66 5.60
C LEU A 41 13.91 -20.70 6.77
N SER A 42 12.74 -20.11 7.05
CA SER A 42 12.51 -19.29 8.24
C SER A 42 11.66 -19.98 9.29
N ASN A 43 10.72 -20.85 8.86
CA ASN A 43 9.83 -21.56 9.78
C ASN A 43 10.26 -23.04 9.89
N PRO A 44 10.56 -23.54 11.11
CA PRO A 44 11.01 -24.92 11.34
C PRO A 44 10.05 -25.99 10.81
N LYS A 45 8.77 -25.69 10.66
CA LYS A 45 7.79 -26.62 10.06
C LYS A 45 8.14 -27.05 8.64
N TYR A 46 8.89 -26.22 7.92
CA TYR A 46 9.33 -26.51 6.55
C TYR A 46 10.70 -27.20 6.47
N SER A 47 11.36 -27.48 7.60
CA SER A 47 12.65 -28.19 7.63
C SER A 47 12.65 -29.52 6.87
N PRO A 48 11.58 -30.35 6.87
CA PRO A 48 11.57 -31.58 6.09
C PRO A 48 11.71 -31.37 4.59
N PHE A 49 11.30 -30.21 4.07
CA PHE A 49 11.42 -29.86 2.65
C PHE A 49 12.85 -29.46 2.29
N LEU A 50 13.63 -28.88 3.23
CA LEU A 50 15.03 -28.55 3.00
C LEU A 50 15.86 -29.78 2.63
N TYR A 51 15.56 -30.94 3.21
CA TYR A 51 16.24 -32.20 2.92
C TYR A 51 15.80 -32.88 1.62
N LYS A 52 14.76 -32.35 0.97
CA LYS A 52 14.17 -32.92 -0.26
C LYS A 52 14.24 -31.96 -1.44
N THR A 53 14.54 -30.70 -1.20
CA THR A 53 14.58 -29.68 -2.25
C THR A 53 15.72 -29.95 -3.24
N ASN A 54 15.49 -29.66 -4.52
CA ASN A 54 16.51 -29.65 -5.55
C ASN A 54 17.07 -28.24 -5.80
N ALA A 55 16.78 -27.26 -4.92
CA ALA A 55 17.39 -25.93 -5.00
C ALA A 55 18.92 -26.04 -4.88
N SER A 56 19.67 -25.17 -5.54
CA SER A 56 21.12 -25.14 -5.42
C SER A 56 21.60 -24.47 -4.13
N ILE A 57 20.84 -23.45 -3.66
CA ILE A 57 21.19 -22.67 -2.47
C ILE A 57 19.96 -22.54 -1.56
N ALA A 58 20.17 -22.59 -0.24
CA ALA A 58 19.16 -22.24 0.73
C ALA A 58 19.66 -21.23 1.78
N ILE A 59 18.87 -20.18 2.04
CA ILE A 59 19.11 -19.23 3.14
C ILE A 59 18.53 -19.82 4.41
N VAL A 60 19.33 -19.92 5.46
CA VAL A 60 18.96 -20.49 6.78
C VAL A 60 19.44 -19.60 7.91
N GLY A 61 18.86 -19.73 9.10
CA GLY A 61 19.32 -19.01 10.27
C GLY A 61 20.71 -19.47 10.75
N LYS A 62 21.51 -18.59 11.34
CA LYS A 62 22.83 -18.92 11.93
C LYS A 62 22.77 -20.09 12.92
N SER A 63 21.67 -20.18 13.68
CA SER A 63 21.46 -21.25 14.67
C SER A 63 21.06 -22.59 14.05
N PHE A 64 20.79 -22.63 12.75
CA PHE A 64 20.34 -23.85 12.08
C PHE A 64 21.44 -24.91 12.12
N GLN A 65 21.11 -26.08 12.68
CA GLN A 65 21.96 -27.27 12.71
C GLN A 65 21.21 -28.37 11.93
N PRO A 66 21.78 -28.90 10.84
CA PRO A 66 21.15 -29.95 10.09
C PRO A 66 21.12 -31.26 10.88
N GLU A 67 19.96 -31.90 10.94
CA GLU A 67 19.77 -33.23 11.52
C GLU A 67 20.23 -34.37 10.59
N LYS A 68 20.36 -34.06 9.31
CA LYS A 68 20.75 -34.99 8.23
C LYS A 68 21.71 -34.28 7.31
N GLU A 69 22.43 -35.06 6.51
CA GLU A 69 23.31 -34.53 5.48
C GLU A 69 22.56 -33.68 4.47
N ILE A 70 23.10 -32.51 4.13
CA ILE A 70 22.55 -31.56 3.17
C ILE A 70 23.54 -31.41 2.03
N TYR A 71 23.05 -31.59 0.79
CA TYR A 71 23.90 -31.58 -0.41
C TYR A 71 23.87 -30.24 -1.16
N ILE A 72 23.07 -29.28 -0.70
CA ILE A 72 22.97 -27.93 -1.29
C ILE A 72 23.81 -26.94 -0.50
N THR A 73 24.19 -25.85 -1.14
CA THR A 73 24.91 -24.76 -0.48
C THR A 73 23.96 -23.98 0.44
N LEU A 74 24.42 -23.70 1.65
CA LEU A 74 23.67 -22.90 2.62
C LEU A 74 24.28 -21.50 2.74
N ILE A 75 23.42 -20.49 2.91
CA ILE A 75 23.81 -19.14 3.34
C ILE A 75 23.19 -18.91 4.72
N LYS A 76 24.05 -18.82 5.74
CA LYS A 76 23.63 -18.59 7.13
C LYS A 76 23.54 -17.11 7.42
N VAL A 77 22.36 -16.66 7.87
CA VAL A 77 22.04 -15.25 8.18
C VAL A 77 21.37 -15.13 9.55
N GLU A 78 21.30 -13.93 10.12
CA GLU A 78 20.63 -13.70 11.41
C GLU A 78 19.13 -13.99 11.31
N ASP A 79 18.45 -13.40 10.35
CA ASP A 79 17.02 -13.58 10.11
C ASP A 79 16.78 -14.00 8.64
N PRO A 80 16.46 -15.27 8.38
CA PRO A 80 16.22 -15.76 7.01
C PRO A 80 15.05 -15.07 6.29
N TYR A 81 14.02 -14.66 7.03
CA TYR A 81 12.86 -14.01 6.43
C TYR A 81 13.18 -12.58 5.96
N GLN A 82 13.82 -11.80 6.83
CA GLN A 82 14.25 -10.44 6.46
C GLN A 82 15.31 -10.48 5.35
N SER A 83 16.26 -11.42 5.42
CA SER A 83 17.28 -11.59 4.39
C SER A 83 16.69 -11.97 3.05
N PHE A 84 15.71 -12.87 3.04
CA PHE A 84 15.01 -13.21 1.79
C PHE A 84 14.23 -12.04 1.22
N SER A 85 13.57 -11.24 2.07
CA SER A 85 12.91 -10.00 1.64
C SER A 85 13.90 -9.00 1.02
N LYS A 86 15.08 -8.82 1.63
CA LYS A 86 16.17 -8.00 1.11
C LYS A 86 16.67 -8.51 -0.26
N LEU A 87 16.79 -9.82 -0.42
CA LEU A 87 17.15 -10.44 -1.69
C LEU A 87 16.08 -10.23 -2.77
N LEU A 88 14.80 -10.34 -2.42
CA LEU A 88 13.70 -10.05 -3.34
C LEU A 88 13.71 -8.59 -3.81
N GLU A 89 13.96 -7.65 -2.90
CA GLU A 89 14.11 -6.23 -3.24
C GLU A 89 15.28 -5.99 -4.19
N PHE A 90 16.44 -6.57 -3.88
CA PHE A 90 17.63 -6.48 -4.73
C PHE A 90 17.37 -7.07 -6.13
N TYR A 91 16.79 -8.26 -6.20
CA TYR A 91 16.43 -8.89 -7.47
C TYR A 91 15.46 -8.02 -8.29
N ASN A 92 14.46 -7.45 -7.63
CA ASN A 92 13.48 -6.57 -8.26
C ASN A 92 14.12 -5.27 -8.77
N GLN A 93 15.03 -4.67 -7.99
CA GLN A 93 15.78 -3.49 -8.40
C GLN A 93 16.62 -3.77 -9.64
N VAL A 94 17.39 -4.86 -9.63
CA VAL A 94 18.24 -5.26 -10.75
C VAL A 94 17.41 -5.56 -12.01
N LYS A 95 16.28 -6.25 -11.86
CA LYS A 95 15.39 -6.62 -12.97
C LYS A 95 14.70 -5.40 -13.59
N ASN A 96 14.34 -4.44 -12.78
CA ASN A 96 13.55 -3.27 -13.16
C ASN A 96 14.40 -2.00 -13.33
N ASN A 97 15.73 -2.11 -13.27
CA ASN A 97 16.63 -0.95 -13.43
C ASN A 97 16.75 -0.54 -14.91
N LYS A 98 15.63 -0.08 -15.47
CA LYS A 98 15.62 0.56 -16.78
C LYS A 98 16.22 1.97 -16.68
N ILE A 99 16.96 2.38 -17.71
CA ILE A 99 17.52 3.72 -17.84
C ILE A 99 17.28 4.20 -19.27
N GLY A 100 17.09 5.51 -19.45
CA GLY A 100 16.92 6.15 -20.74
C GLY A 100 15.46 6.36 -21.12
N ARG A 101 15.22 6.76 -22.35
CA ARG A 101 13.92 7.24 -22.84
C ARG A 101 13.45 6.42 -24.03
N GLU A 102 12.27 5.86 -23.95
CA GLU A 102 11.62 5.12 -25.05
C GLU A 102 10.76 6.10 -25.86
N ALA A 103 10.82 6.03 -27.18
CA ALA A 103 10.01 6.84 -28.10
C ALA A 103 8.73 6.12 -28.52
N PRO A 104 7.63 6.85 -28.86
CA PRO A 104 7.51 8.31 -28.73
C PRO A 104 7.19 8.73 -27.28
N HIS A 105 7.68 9.88 -26.85
CA HIS A 105 7.32 10.53 -25.61
C HIS A 105 7.26 12.06 -25.81
N PHE A 106 6.63 12.78 -24.90
CA PHE A 106 6.68 14.23 -24.84
C PHE A 106 7.25 14.68 -23.50
N ILE A 107 8.24 15.56 -23.56
CA ILE A 107 8.84 16.24 -22.40
C ILE A 107 8.92 17.70 -22.76
N ALA A 108 8.26 18.57 -21.97
CA ALA A 108 8.32 20.02 -22.17
C ALA A 108 9.76 20.55 -21.99
N ASP A 109 10.14 21.56 -22.75
CA ASP A 109 11.50 22.14 -22.71
C ASP A 109 11.85 22.73 -21.34
N SER A 110 10.86 23.17 -20.59
CA SER A 110 11.02 23.74 -19.24
C SER A 110 11.15 22.66 -18.15
N ALA A 111 10.91 21.38 -18.46
CA ALA A 111 11.02 20.29 -17.50
C ALA A 111 12.48 20.00 -17.14
N LYS A 112 12.73 19.73 -15.85
CA LYS A 112 14.05 19.36 -15.31
C LYS A 112 14.00 17.93 -14.82
N ILE A 113 14.86 17.07 -15.36
CA ILE A 113 14.90 15.65 -15.01
C ILE A 113 16.32 15.32 -14.56
N GLY A 114 16.43 14.64 -13.42
CA GLY A 114 17.69 14.19 -12.83
C GLY A 114 18.37 13.07 -13.62
N THR A 115 19.35 12.46 -13.01
CA THR A 115 20.19 11.42 -13.62
C THR A 115 19.59 10.02 -13.46
N ASN A 116 20.00 9.07 -14.33
CA ASN A 116 19.57 7.66 -14.32
C ASN A 116 18.05 7.48 -14.42
N GLU A 117 17.35 8.42 -15.01
CA GLU A 117 15.91 8.33 -15.22
C GLU A 117 15.54 7.24 -16.24
N TYR A 118 14.30 6.77 -16.15
CA TYR A 118 13.65 6.02 -17.21
C TYR A 118 12.31 6.67 -17.55
N VAL A 119 12.10 6.97 -18.83
CA VAL A 119 10.82 7.47 -19.34
C VAL A 119 10.33 6.53 -20.42
N GLY A 120 9.28 5.78 -20.11
CA GLY A 120 8.65 4.82 -21.01
C GLY A 120 7.86 5.47 -22.14
N ALA A 121 7.64 4.73 -23.21
CA ALA A 121 6.94 5.20 -24.40
C ALA A 121 5.52 5.73 -24.08
N PHE A 122 5.08 6.74 -24.88
CA PHE A 122 3.78 7.40 -24.73
C PHE A 122 3.58 8.14 -23.40
N SER A 123 4.65 8.44 -22.69
CA SER A 123 4.58 9.29 -21.49
C SER A 123 4.59 10.77 -21.88
N TYR A 124 3.83 11.58 -21.12
CA TYR A 124 3.77 13.03 -21.22
C TYR A 124 4.31 13.65 -19.94
N ILE A 125 5.25 14.57 -20.06
CA ILE A 125 5.81 15.36 -18.95
C ILE A 125 5.64 16.84 -19.32
N GLY A 126 4.83 17.54 -18.51
CA GLY A 126 4.39 18.93 -18.74
C GLY A 126 5.41 19.98 -18.39
N GLU A 127 4.96 21.24 -18.45
CA GLU A 127 5.76 22.44 -18.21
C GLU A 127 6.21 22.55 -16.75
N ASN A 128 7.46 23.00 -16.55
CA ASN A 128 8.07 23.26 -15.25
C ASN A 128 8.06 22.05 -14.29
N VAL A 129 7.91 20.82 -14.81
CA VAL A 129 8.01 19.62 -14.01
C VAL A 129 9.44 19.43 -13.52
N ILE A 130 9.60 19.04 -12.26
CA ILE A 130 10.89 18.71 -11.65
C ILE A 130 10.88 17.25 -11.23
N ILE A 131 11.81 16.47 -11.75
CA ILE A 131 11.98 15.03 -11.44
C ILE A 131 13.39 14.82 -10.93
N GLY A 132 13.51 14.16 -9.78
CA GLY A 132 14.77 13.82 -9.14
C GLY A 132 15.56 12.71 -9.84
N ASP A 133 16.59 12.23 -9.16
CA ASP A 133 17.47 11.19 -9.65
C ASP A 133 16.85 9.77 -9.49
N ASN A 134 17.23 8.85 -10.39
CA ASN A 134 16.81 7.43 -10.38
C ASN A 134 15.29 7.23 -10.48
N VAL A 135 14.52 8.18 -10.97
CA VAL A 135 13.07 8.05 -11.14
C VAL A 135 12.76 7.18 -12.36
N LYS A 136 11.82 6.26 -12.20
CA LYS A 136 11.36 5.36 -13.26
C LYS A 136 9.89 5.65 -13.59
N ILE A 137 9.65 6.25 -14.76
CA ILE A 137 8.31 6.55 -15.28
C ILE A 137 8.00 5.55 -16.37
N TYR A 138 7.06 4.65 -16.10
CA TYR A 138 6.68 3.59 -17.04
C TYR A 138 5.69 4.09 -18.10
N PRO A 139 5.51 3.35 -19.22
CA PRO A 139 4.75 3.79 -20.38
C PRO A 139 3.33 4.30 -20.08
N ASN A 140 2.81 5.20 -20.92
CA ASN A 140 1.47 5.78 -20.85
C ASN A 140 1.19 6.62 -19.58
N SER A 141 2.21 7.10 -18.90
CA SER A 141 2.08 7.98 -17.74
C SER A 141 1.88 9.44 -18.16
N TYR A 142 1.12 10.19 -17.37
CA TYR A 142 0.90 11.63 -17.54
C TYR A 142 1.37 12.35 -16.28
N ILE A 143 2.28 13.31 -16.45
CA ILE A 143 2.78 14.18 -15.40
C ILE A 143 2.43 15.62 -15.79
N GLY A 144 1.46 16.19 -15.08
CA GLY A 144 0.95 17.55 -15.33
C GLY A 144 1.93 18.63 -14.88
N ASP A 145 1.68 19.85 -15.36
CA ASP A 145 2.54 21.01 -15.17
C ASP A 145 2.83 21.32 -13.70
N ASN A 146 4.01 21.87 -13.42
CA ASN A 146 4.46 22.28 -12.09
C ASN A 146 4.49 21.14 -11.05
N THR A 147 4.47 19.88 -11.49
CA THR A 147 4.60 18.70 -10.62
C THR A 147 6.06 18.54 -10.17
N VAL A 148 6.24 18.13 -8.92
CA VAL A 148 7.56 17.81 -8.36
C VAL A 148 7.56 16.34 -7.93
N ILE A 149 8.56 15.57 -8.37
CA ILE A 149 8.78 14.15 -7.98
C ILE A 149 10.21 14.05 -7.47
N GLY A 150 10.36 13.58 -6.23
CA GLY A 150 11.66 13.35 -5.59
C GLY A 150 12.40 12.13 -6.14
N ASP A 151 13.52 11.82 -5.52
CA ASP A 151 14.45 10.78 -5.95
C ASP A 151 13.92 9.36 -5.72
N ASN A 152 14.43 8.41 -6.53
CA ASN A 152 14.20 6.96 -6.37
C ASN A 152 12.71 6.55 -6.43
N CYS A 153 11.89 7.29 -7.14
CA CYS A 153 10.47 7.02 -7.30
C CYS A 153 10.17 6.09 -8.48
N PHE A 154 9.13 5.27 -8.31
CA PHE A 154 8.59 4.40 -9.35
C PHE A 154 7.16 4.83 -9.68
N ILE A 155 6.96 5.33 -10.89
CA ILE A 155 5.66 5.72 -11.43
C ILE A 155 5.28 4.68 -12.48
N TYR A 156 4.44 3.73 -12.09
CA TYR A 156 4.10 2.60 -12.96
C TYR A 156 3.17 2.99 -14.12
N SER A 157 3.04 2.07 -15.08
CA SER A 157 2.34 2.32 -16.34
C SER A 157 0.91 2.83 -16.13
N GLY A 158 0.54 3.86 -16.91
CA GLY A 158 -0.82 4.41 -16.92
C GLY A 158 -1.17 5.33 -15.75
N VAL A 159 -0.23 5.66 -14.88
CA VAL A 159 -0.44 6.63 -13.79
C VAL A 159 -0.69 8.03 -14.36
N LYS A 160 -1.65 8.75 -13.77
CA LYS A 160 -1.95 10.14 -14.09
C LYS A 160 -1.71 11.03 -12.86
N ILE A 161 -0.76 11.92 -12.95
CA ILE A 161 -0.44 12.91 -11.92
C ILE A 161 -0.81 14.27 -12.47
N TYR A 162 -1.79 14.90 -11.85
CA TYR A 162 -2.26 16.23 -12.24
C TYR A 162 -1.31 17.33 -11.73
N SER A 163 -1.48 18.51 -12.33
CA SER A 163 -0.63 19.67 -12.08
C SER A 163 -0.49 20.03 -10.59
N GLU A 164 0.69 20.60 -10.25
CA GLU A 164 1.03 21.10 -8.91
C GLU A 164 1.17 20.02 -7.82
N THR A 165 1.03 18.74 -8.16
CA THR A 165 1.25 17.64 -7.23
C THR A 165 2.70 17.57 -6.79
N GLN A 166 2.93 17.30 -5.50
CA GLN A 166 4.26 17.13 -4.93
C GLN A 166 4.41 15.70 -4.39
N ILE A 167 5.45 15.00 -4.84
CA ILE A 167 5.76 13.62 -4.42
C ILE A 167 7.19 13.63 -3.88
N GLY A 168 7.36 13.13 -2.67
CA GLY A 168 8.66 12.97 -1.99
C GLY A 168 9.50 11.84 -2.57
N ASN A 169 10.50 11.44 -1.84
CA ASN A 169 11.48 10.43 -2.25
C ASN A 169 11.01 9.00 -1.97
N HIS A 170 11.55 8.04 -2.73
CA HIS A 170 11.33 6.59 -2.51
C HIS A 170 9.85 6.17 -2.57
N CYS A 171 9.03 6.87 -3.33
CA CYS A 171 7.61 6.55 -3.49
C CYS A 171 7.38 5.55 -4.63
N LYS A 172 6.35 4.71 -4.47
CA LYS A 172 5.89 3.79 -5.51
C LYS A 172 4.41 4.05 -5.80
N ILE A 173 4.11 4.45 -7.03
CA ILE A 173 2.75 4.71 -7.49
C ILE A 173 2.39 3.66 -8.53
N HIS A 174 1.51 2.72 -8.16
CA HIS A 174 1.17 1.59 -9.01
C HIS A 174 0.22 1.96 -10.15
N SER A 175 0.12 1.05 -11.12
CA SER A 175 -0.57 1.27 -12.39
C SER A 175 -2.02 1.74 -12.23
N GLY A 176 -2.40 2.70 -13.07
CA GLY A 176 -3.78 3.20 -13.12
C GLY A 176 -4.17 4.14 -11.97
N CYS A 177 -3.24 4.54 -11.11
CA CYS A 177 -3.50 5.56 -10.10
C CYS A 177 -3.76 6.92 -10.73
N ILE A 178 -4.69 7.68 -10.14
CA ILE A 178 -5.01 9.06 -10.52
C ILE A 178 -4.78 9.94 -9.30
N ILE A 179 -3.85 10.90 -9.41
CA ILE A 179 -3.45 11.76 -8.30
C ILE A 179 -3.69 13.21 -8.69
N GLY A 180 -4.47 13.94 -7.89
CA GLY A 180 -4.73 15.36 -8.07
C GLY A 180 -5.90 15.67 -9.00
N SER A 181 -6.79 14.71 -9.30
CA SER A 181 -8.08 15.00 -9.93
C SER A 181 -8.97 15.85 -9.01
N ASP A 182 -9.95 16.54 -9.59
CA ASP A 182 -10.87 17.36 -8.83
C ASP A 182 -11.68 16.51 -7.84
N GLY A 183 -11.82 17.01 -6.62
CA GLY A 183 -12.65 16.42 -5.59
C GLY A 183 -14.15 16.58 -5.89
N PHE A 184 -14.97 15.77 -5.21
CA PHE A 184 -16.43 15.82 -5.31
C PHE A 184 -16.98 17.09 -4.59
N GLY A 185 -16.89 18.23 -5.28
CA GLY A 185 -17.34 19.53 -4.80
C GLY A 185 -18.46 20.06 -5.69
N PHE A 186 -19.70 20.10 -5.16
CA PHE A 186 -20.87 20.64 -5.86
C PHE A 186 -21.74 21.46 -4.90
N ALA A 187 -22.31 22.54 -5.38
CA ALA A 187 -23.29 23.33 -4.66
C ALA A 187 -24.60 23.44 -5.49
N PRO A 188 -25.77 23.29 -4.86
CA PRO A 188 -27.02 23.51 -5.55
C PRO A 188 -27.22 25.03 -5.84
N ASN A 189 -27.65 25.37 -7.03
CA ASN A 189 -28.11 26.71 -7.38
C ASN A 189 -29.58 26.91 -6.94
N GLU A 190 -30.12 28.11 -7.21
CA GLU A 190 -31.54 28.44 -6.87
C GLU A 190 -32.58 27.51 -7.50
N LYS A 191 -32.23 26.81 -8.58
CA LYS A 191 -33.09 25.83 -9.27
C LYS A 191 -32.89 24.40 -8.75
N GLY A 192 -32.00 24.19 -7.81
CA GLY A 192 -31.64 22.85 -7.28
C GLY A 192 -30.67 22.08 -8.17
N GLU A 193 -30.07 22.69 -9.19
CA GLU A 193 -29.08 22.07 -10.05
C GLU A 193 -27.70 22.13 -9.38
N TYR A 194 -26.95 21.03 -9.42
CA TYR A 194 -25.61 20.97 -8.85
C TYR A 194 -24.57 21.59 -9.78
N ILE A 195 -23.91 22.65 -9.31
CA ILE A 195 -22.81 23.33 -10.03
C ILE A 195 -21.50 22.89 -9.42
N ALA A 196 -20.54 22.53 -10.25
CA ALA A 196 -19.18 22.16 -9.82
C ALA A 196 -18.47 23.33 -9.15
N ILE A 197 -17.85 23.07 -8.01
CA ILE A 197 -16.98 24.02 -7.32
C ILE A 197 -15.53 23.72 -7.77
N PRO A 198 -14.83 24.70 -8.38
CA PRO A 198 -13.45 24.51 -8.80
C PRO A 198 -12.55 24.07 -7.67
N GLN A 199 -11.71 23.10 -7.91
CA GLN A 199 -10.73 22.57 -6.96
C GLN A 199 -9.35 23.11 -7.34
N ILE A 200 -8.84 24.10 -6.58
CA ILE A 200 -7.59 24.82 -6.91
C ILE A 200 -6.43 24.50 -5.97
N GLY A 201 -6.65 23.59 -5.05
CA GLY A 201 -5.59 23.08 -4.19
C GLY A 201 -4.76 21.99 -4.87
N LYS A 202 -3.91 21.33 -4.12
CA LYS A 202 -2.97 20.34 -4.61
C LYS A 202 -2.95 19.05 -3.78
N VAL A 203 -2.17 18.07 -4.23
CA VAL A 203 -1.83 16.86 -3.46
C VAL A 203 -0.37 16.92 -3.04
N ILE A 204 -0.09 16.53 -1.80
CA ILE A 204 1.27 16.35 -1.26
C ILE A 204 1.39 14.90 -0.79
N ILE A 205 2.36 14.20 -1.33
CA ILE A 205 2.75 12.84 -0.93
C ILE A 205 4.17 12.93 -0.40
N GLU A 206 4.35 12.58 0.87
CA GLU A 206 5.67 12.60 1.50
C GLU A 206 6.49 11.34 1.14
N ASP A 207 7.69 11.22 1.73
CA ASP A 207 8.62 10.14 1.41
C ASP A 207 8.11 8.73 1.77
N TYR A 208 8.61 7.71 1.06
CA TYR A 208 8.37 6.29 1.34
C TYR A 208 6.89 5.86 1.27
N VAL A 209 6.07 6.57 0.52
CA VAL A 209 4.66 6.23 0.32
C VAL A 209 4.51 5.22 -0.82
N ASP A 210 3.72 4.17 -0.60
CA ASP A 210 3.33 3.23 -1.65
C ASP A 210 1.81 3.34 -1.88
N ILE A 211 1.40 3.48 -3.14
CA ILE A 211 -0.01 3.60 -3.55
C ILE A 211 -0.34 2.49 -4.52
N GLY A 212 -1.24 1.60 -4.13
CA GLY A 212 -1.70 0.44 -4.88
C GLY A 212 -2.52 0.81 -6.12
N SER A 213 -2.60 -0.14 -7.04
CA SER A 213 -3.17 0.03 -8.37
C SER A 213 -4.63 0.53 -8.35
N GLY A 214 -4.95 1.44 -9.27
CA GLY A 214 -6.31 1.96 -9.45
C GLY A 214 -6.82 2.84 -8.31
N SER A 215 -5.94 3.28 -7.40
CA SER A 215 -6.31 4.21 -6.33
C SER A 215 -6.41 5.64 -6.87
N THR A 216 -7.30 6.43 -6.27
CA THR A 216 -7.54 7.84 -6.63
C THR A 216 -7.36 8.74 -5.43
N ILE A 217 -6.65 9.85 -5.61
CA ILE A 217 -6.38 10.85 -4.57
C ILE A 217 -6.76 12.22 -5.14
N ASP A 218 -7.84 12.79 -4.61
CA ASP A 218 -8.34 14.07 -5.08
C ASP A 218 -7.52 15.23 -4.55
N ARG A 219 -7.38 16.30 -5.36
CA ARG A 219 -6.82 17.56 -4.89
C ARG A 219 -7.72 18.22 -3.86
N ALA A 220 -7.16 19.06 -3.04
CA ALA A 220 -7.95 19.87 -2.13
C ALA A 220 -8.74 20.95 -2.88
N THR A 221 -9.86 21.38 -2.32
CA THR A 221 -10.57 22.57 -2.79
C THR A 221 -9.65 23.81 -2.64
N LEU A 222 -9.06 23.96 -1.46
CA LEU A 222 -8.03 24.94 -1.10
C LEU A 222 -6.98 24.26 -0.23
N GLY A 223 -5.72 24.63 -0.35
CA GLY A 223 -4.64 24.02 0.40
C GLY A 223 -4.22 22.66 -0.17
N SER A 224 -4.16 21.61 0.65
CA SER A 224 -3.61 20.33 0.22
C SER A 224 -4.36 19.12 0.79
N THR A 225 -4.50 18.07 -0.03
CA THR A 225 -4.70 16.69 0.41
C THR A 225 -3.32 16.13 0.70
N ILE A 226 -3.10 15.50 1.86
CA ILE A 226 -1.75 15.16 2.34
C ILE A 226 -1.67 13.68 2.71
N ILE A 227 -0.71 13.00 2.13
CA ILE A 227 -0.34 11.63 2.46
C ILE A 227 1.04 11.69 3.12
N ARG A 228 1.09 11.43 4.42
CA ARG A 228 2.31 11.57 5.22
C ARG A 228 3.29 10.41 4.97
N LYS A 229 4.51 10.60 5.46
CA LYS A 229 5.63 9.68 5.29
C LYS A 229 5.28 8.24 5.69
N GLY A 230 5.70 7.29 4.86
CA GLY A 230 5.61 5.86 5.15
C GLY A 230 4.21 5.24 5.01
N VAL A 231 3.20 6.01 4.61
CA VAL A 231 1.84 5.50 4.38
C VAL A 231 1.82 4.45 3.28
N LYS A 232 1.04 3.38 3.49
CA LYS A 232 0.82 2.32 2.52
C LYS A 232 -0.67 2.21 2.20
N LEU A 233 -1.02 2.52 0.96
CA LEU A 233 -2.36 2.37 0.41
C LEU A 233 -2.39 1.16 -0.51
N ASP A 234 -3.29 0.24 -0.26
CA ASP A 234 -3.53 -0.92 -1.13
C ASP A 234 -4.34 -0.50 -2.38
N ASN A 235 -4.82 -1.45 -3.14
CA ASN A 235 -5.47 -1.22 -4.43
C ASN A 235 -6.87 -0.61 -4.29
N GLN A 236 -7.27 0.21 -5.29
CA GLN A 236 -8.63 0.75 -5.43
C GLN A 236 -9.09 1.57 -4.21
N ILE A 237 -8.20 2.37 -3.64
CA ILE A 237 -8.53 3.26 -2.52
C ILE A 237 -8.96 4.63 -3.07
N GLN A 238 -10.02 5.21 -2.48
CA GLN A 238 -10.43 6.58 -2.74
C GLN A 238 -10.06 7.47 -1.55
N ILE A 239 -9.22 8.47 -1.79
CA ILE A 239 -8.91 9.55 -0.86
C ILE A 239 -9.48 10.84 -1.41
N ALA A 240 -10.53 11.36 -0.76
CA ALA A 240 -11.19 12.58 -1.18
C ALA A 240 -10.41 13.85 -0.81
N HIS A 241 -10.91 14.99 -1.30
CA HIS A 241 -10.28 16.31 -1.13
C HIS A 241 -10.04 16.69 0.34
N ASN A 242 -8.93 17.37 0.60
CA ASN A 242 -8.58 17.89 1.94
C ASN A 242 -8.37 16.81 3.03
N VAL A 243 -8.29 15.54 2.66
CA VAL A 243 -7.94 14.47 3.59
C VAL A 243 -6.47 14.58 3.99
N GLU A 244 -6.15 14.23 5.23
CA GLU A 244 -4.80 14.02 5.70
C GLU A 244 -4.66 12.63 6.31
N ILE A 245 -3.65 11.86 5.87
CA ILE A 245 -3.33 10.55 6.41
C ILE A 245 -1.99 10.63 7.12
N GLY A 246 -1.97 10.31 8.41
CA GLY A 246 -0.80 10.38 9.28
C GLY A 246 0.24 9.29 8.97
N GLU A 247 1.45 9.54 9.41
CA GLU A 247 2.63 8.72 9.15
C GLU A 247 2.44 7.23 9.45
N ASN A 248 3.01 6.37 8.61
CA ASN A 248 3.04 4.91 8.76
C ASN A 248 1.65 4.25 8.88
N THR A 249 0.58 4.95 8.49
CA THR A 249 -0.77 4.38 8.43
C THR A 249 -0.89 3.47 7.21
N VAL A 250 -1.53 2.32 7.40
CA VAL A 250 -1.80 1.34 6.35
C VAL A 250 -3.29 1.20 6.10
N ILE A 251 -3.70 1.22 4.84
CA ILE A 251 -5.11 1.13 4.43
C ILE A 251 -5.24 0.02 3.40
N ALA A 252 -6.05 -0.99 3.70
CA ALA A 252 -6.31 -2.11 2.81
C ALA A 252 -7.33 -1.77 1.73
N ALA A 253 -7.37 -2.60 0.69
CA ALA A 253 -8.05 -2.37 -0.57
C ALA A 253 -9.52 -1.94 -0.47
N GLN A 254 -9.97 -1.15 -1.45
CA GLN A 254 -11.35 -0.71 -1.63
C GLN A 254 -11.91 0.16 -0.49
N THR A 255 -11.05 0.77 0.31
CA THR A 255 -11.46 1.70 1.36
C THR A 255 -11.68 3.10 0.78
N GLY A 256 -12.75 3.76 1.23
CA GLY A 256 -13.08 5.14 0.87
C GLY A 256 -12.98 6.08 2.07
N VAL A 257 -12.25 7.17 1.90
CA VAL A 257 -12.12 8.24 2.90
C VAL A 257 -12.73 9.51 2.34
N ALA A 258 -13.83 9.96 2.93
CA ALA A 258 -14.53 11.16 2.47
C ALA A 258 -13.81 12.45 2.88
N GLY A 259 -14.17 13.55 2.21
CA GLY A 259 -13.46 14.82 2.26
C GLY A 259 -13.24 15.39 3.67
N SER A 260 -12.14 16.13 3.82
CA SER A 260 -11.73 16.85 5.03
C SER A 260 -11.50 15.97 6.28
N THR A 261 -11.42 14.66 6.13
CA THR A 261 -11.12 13.72 7.22
C THR A 261 -9.63 13.74 7.55
N LYS A 262 -9.31 13.66 8.83
CA LYS A 262 -7.95 13.57 9.37
C LYS A 262 -7.75 12.22 10.03
N ILE A 263 -6.81 11.44 9.52
CA ILE A 263 -6.42 10.12 10.06
C ILE A 263 -5.07 10.28 10.73
N GLY A 264 -4.95 9.80 11.96
CA GLY A 264 -3.72 9.82 12.74
C GLY A 264 -2.65 8.87 12.20
N LYS A 265 -1.52 8.82 12.90
CA LYS A 265 -0.37 7.97 12.56
C LYS A 265 -0.55 6.52 13.05
N ASN A 266 0.19 5.60 12.41
CA ASN A 266 0.26 4.18 12.75
C ASN A 266 -1.11 3.48 12.80
N CYS A 267 -2.10 3.98 12.05
CA CYS A 267 -3.41 3.34 11.95
C CYS A 267 -3.37 2.12 11.03
N MET A 268 -4.23 1.14 11.31
CA MET A 268 -4.44 -0.05 10.48
C MET A 268 -5.90 -0.10 10.08
N ILE A 269 -6.19 0.19 8.81
CA ILE A 269 -7.55 0.25 8.28
C ILE A 269 -7.77 -0.93 7.34
N GLY A 270 -8.75 -1.76 7.67
CA GLY A 270 -9.13 -2.95 6.91
C GLY A 270 -9.73 -2.62 5.55
N GLY A 271 -9.89 -3.64 4.70
CA GLY A 271 -10.49 -3.46 3.38
C GLY A 271 -11.96 -3.12 3.41
N GLN A 272 -12.42 -2.38 2.38
CA GLN A 272 -13.82 -1.99 2.21
C GLN A 272 -14.39 -1.16 3.38
N VAL A 273 -13.56 -0.41 4.07
CA VAL A 273 -13.98 0.53 5.10
C VAL A 273 -14.48 1.82 4.45
N GLY A 274 -15.60 2.34 4.94
CA GLY A 274 -16.12 3.67 4.57
C GLY A 274 -15.94 4.65 5.74
N ILE A 275 -15.26 5.77 5.51
CA ILE A 275 -15.08 6.81 6.53
C ILE A 275 -15.80 8.08 6.06
N ALA A 276 -16.77 8.54 6.85
CA ALA A 276 -17.52 9.75 6.55
C ALA A 276 -16.62 11.00 6.60
N GLY A 277 -17.09 12.08 5.95
CA GLY A 277 -16.33 13.33 5.86
C GLY A 277 -16.22 14.08 7.20
N HIS A 278 -15.20 14.97 7.27
CA HIS A 278 -14.95 15.87 8.39
C HIS A 278 -14.69 15.17 9.75
N LEU A 279 -14.25 13.91 9.71
CA LEU A 279 -13.94 13.16 10.93
C LEU A 279 -12.47 13.31 11.34
N LYS A 280 -12.24 13.10 12.64
CA LYS A 280 -10.92 12.93 13.22
C LYS A 280 -10.78 11.49 13.74
N ILE A 281 -9.85 10.75 13.15
CA ILE A 281 -9.42 9.42 13.60
C ILE A 281 -8.10 9.60 14.32
N GLY A 282 -8.01 9.13 15.55
CA GLY A 282 -6.82 9.26 16.40
C GLY A 282 -5.64 8.41 15.92
N ASP A 283 -4.57 8.42 16.69
CA ASP A 283 -3.37 7.64 16.46
C ASP A 283 -3.55 6.16 16.86
N ASN A 284 -2.82 5.24 16.20
CA ASN A 284 -2.79 3.80 16.50
C ASN A 284 -4.18 3.12 16.46
N VAL A 285 -5.13 3.67 15.70
CA VAL A 285 -6.48 3.11 15.58
C VAL A 285 -6.47 1.90 14.65
N LYS A 286 -7.23 0.86 15.03
CA LYS A 286 -7.47 -0.32 14.19
C LYS A 286 -8.93 -0.36 13.78
N ILE A 287 -9.20 -0.30 12.48
CA ILE A 287 -10.54 -0.42 11.91
C ILE A 287 -10.61 -1.73 11.14
N LEU A 288 -11.47 -2.63 11.55
CA LEU A 288 -11.63 -3.93 10.88
C LEU A 288 -12.41 -3.78 9.57
N ALA A 289 -12.25 -4.77 8.68
CA ALA A 289 -12.81 -4.72 7.33
C ALA A 289 -14.33 -4.48 7.31
N GLN A 290 -14.80 -3.77 6.28
CA GLN A 290 -16.21 -3.46 6.03
C GLN A 290 -16.89 -2.62 7.12
N ALA A 291 -16.13 -1.92 7.96
CA ALA A 291 -16.70 -1.00 8.94
C ALA A 291 -17.13 0.33 8.31
N GLY A 292 -18.29 0.85 8.71
CA GLY A 292 -18.77 2.19 8.38
C GLY A 292 -18.50 3.14 9.54
N VAL A 293 -17.61 4.12 9.36
CA VAL A 293 -17.22 5.08 10.39
C VAL A 293 -17.95 6.39 10.17
N SER A 294 -18.83 6.76 11.12
CA SER A 294 -19.66 7.98 11.06
C SER A 294 -19.38 8.98 12.20
N LYS A 295 -18.40 8.69 13.07
CA LYS A 295 -18.04 9.54 14.22
C LYS A 295 -16.53 9.55 14.43
N ASN A 296 -16.03 10.56 15.11
CA ASN A 296 -14.64 10.63 15.53
C ASN A 296 -14.24 9.40 16.36
N ILE A 297 -13.00 8.96 16.18
CA ILE A 297 -12.43 7.82 16.89
C ILE A 297 -11.22 8.32 17.68
N ILE A 298 -11.16 7.97 18.97
CA ILE A 298 -10.05 8.32 19.85
C ILE A 298 -8.83 7.42 19.60
N ASP A 299 -7.67 7.84 20.08
CA ASP A 299 -6.43 7.09 19.97
C ASP A 299 -6.55 5.66 20.51
N ASN A 300 -5.80 4.73 19.90
CA ASN A 300 -5.67 3.33 20.30
C ASN A 300 -6.98 2.51 20.27
N ALA A 301 -8.04 3.03 19.68
CA ALA A 301 -9.31 2.32 19.59
C ALA A 301 -9.25 1.18 18.54
N ILE A 302 -10.04 0.13 18.80
CA ILE A 302 -10.29 -0.96 17.85
C ILE A 302 -11.76 -0.94 17.48
N ILE A 303 -12.07 -0.73 16.20
CA ILE A 303 -13.44 -0.59 15.68
C ILE A 303 -13.79 -1.76 14.78
N ASN A 304 -14.99 -2.30 14.95
CA ASN A 304 -15.55 -3.34 14.09
C ASN A 304 -16.99 -2.98 13.69
N GLY A 305 -17.36 -3.26 12.44
CA GLY A 305 -18.71 -2.98 11.91
C GLY A 305 -19.46 -4.20 11.38
N THR A 306 -18.77 -5.26 11.03
CA THR A 306 -19.36 -6.48 10.44
C THR A 306 -18.62 -7.73 10.87
N PRO A 307 -19.28 -8.83 11.27
CA PRO A 307 -18.88 -10.18 10.88
C PRO A 307 -19.96 -10.82 9.98
N ALA A 308 -19.56 -11.74 9.09
CA ALA A 308 -20.48 -12.61 8.40
C ALA A 308 -21.03 -13.65 9.36
N PHE A 309 -22.35 -13.85 9.36
CA PHE A 309 -23.05 -14.89 10.09
C PHE A 309 -23.55 -15.97 9.13
N LYS A 310 -23.87 -17.16 9.64
CA LYS A 310 -24.70 -18.11 8.89
C LYS A 310 -26.01 -17.39 8.53
N VAL A 311 -26.51 -17.60 7.31
CA VAL A 311 -27.68 -16.86 6.79
C VAL A 311 -28.91 -16.97 7.69
N GLN A 312 -29.13 -18.13 8.31
CA GLN A 312 -30.25 -18.36 9.24
C GLN A 312 -30.12 -17.51 10.51
N ASP A 313 -28.91 -17.44 11.07
CA ASP A 313 -28.63 -16.67 12.29
C ASP A 313 -28.66 -15.15 11.99
N PHE A 314 -28.16 -14.74 10.81
CA PHE A 314 -28.26 -13.36 10.35
C PHE A 314 -29.72 -12.93 10.24
N ASN A 315 -30.56 -13.68 9.54
CA ASN A 315 -31.97 -13.34 9.34
C ASN A 315 -32.73 -13.25 10.67
N ARG A 316 -32.46 -14.16 11.59
CA ARG A 316 -33.05 -14.14 12.94
C ARG A 316 -32.62 -12.90 13.73
N SER A 317 -31.32 -12.64 13.79
CA SER A 317 -30.73 -11.47 14.49
C SER A 317 -31.23 -10.16 13.88
N TYR A 318 -31.28 -10.06 12.55
CA TYR A 318 -31.74 -8.88 11.83
C TYR A 318 -33.23 -8.59 12.07
N ALA A 319 -34.10 -9.61 12.16
CA ALA A 319 -35.50 -9.46 12.49
C ALA A 319 -35.67 -8.86 13.90
N HIS A 320 -34.89 -9.31 14.88
CA HIS A 320 -34.89 -8.75 16.23
C HIS A 320 -34.31 -7.31 16.25
N PHE A 321 -33.20 -7.07 15.55
CA PHE A 321 -32.60 -5.74 15.45
C PHE A 321 -33.58 -4.71 14.87
N LYS A 322 -34.29 -5.07 13.79
CA LYS A 322 -35.31 -4.21 13.18
C LYS A 322 -36.48 -3.90 14.13
N ASN A 323 -36.81 -4.84 15.02
CA ASN A 323 -37.91 -4.68 15.97
C ASN A 323 -37.46 -4.19 17.37
N LEU A 324 -36.18 -3.88 17.55
CA LEU A 324 -35.59 -3.50 18.83
C LEU A 324 -36.28 -2.32 19.51
N PRO A 325 -36.70 -1.22 18.82
CA PRO A 325 -37.43 -0.13 19.46
C PRO A 325 -38.74 -0.59 20.15
N ASN A 326 -39.49 -1.52 19.52
CA ASN A 326 -40.70 -2.07 20.10
C ASN A 326 -40.40 -3.00 21.30
N ILE A 327 -39.34 -3.77 21.23
CA ILE A 327 -38.89 -4.65 22.31
C ILE A 327 -38.51 -3.79 23.54
N ILE A 328 -37.73 -2.73 23.36
CA ILE A 328 -37.35 -1.81 24.43
C ILE A 328 -38.57 -1.11 25.03
N SER A 329 -39.52 -0.66 24.20
CA SER A 329 -40.77 -0.03 24.72
C SER A 329 -41.56 -1.00 25.59
N LYS A 330 -41.71 -2.25 25.19
CA LYS A 330 -42.37 -3.28 26.00
C LYS A 330 -41.63 -3.59 27.28
N PHE A 331 -40.29 -3.62 27.24
CA PHE A 331 -39.46 -3.83 28.42
C PHE A 331 -39.66 -2.69 29.44
N ASN A 332 -39.59 -1.42 29.03
CA ASN A 332 -39.80 -0.28 29.89
C ASN A 332 -41.24 -0.27 30.53
N GLN A 333 -42.25 -0.73 29.77
CA GLN A 333 -43.61 -0.89 30.32
C GLN A 333 -43.67 -2.00 31.38
N LEU A 334 -42.97 -3.09 31.21
CA LEU A 334 -42.90 -4.18 32.19
C LEU A 334 -42.16 -3.71 33.45
N GLU A 335 -41.05 -3.01 33.32
CA GLU A 335 -40.28 -2.45 34.43
C GLU A 335 -41.14 -1.54 35.29
N LYS A 336 -41.87 -0.57 34.66
CA LYS A 336 -42.80 0.28 35.36
C LYS A 336 -43.90 -0.47 36.11
N ARG A 337 -44.46 -1.53 35.49
CA ARG A 337 -45.50 -2.36 36.16
C ARG A 337 -44.97 -3.11 37.38
N VAL A 338 -43.70 -3.54 37.35
CA VAL A 338 -43.04 -4.21 38.48
C VAL A 338 -42.76 -3.22 39.60
N GLU A 339 -42.38 -1.98 39.27
CA GLU A 339 -42.18 -0.90 40.28
C GLU A 339 -43.48 -0.50 40.94
N ASP A 340 -44.56 -0.35 40.17
CA ASP A 340 -45.90 0.00 40.67
C ASP A 340 -46.55 -1.13 41.53
N SER A 341 -45.98 -2.35 41.48
CA SER A 341 -46.45 -3.54 42.19
C SER A 341 -45.72 -3.79 43.53
N LYS A 342 -44.68 -2.99 43.83
CA LYS A 342 -43.94 -2.97 45.10
C LYS A 342 -44.49 -1.92 46.04
#